data_5d63fb16eecd2f62aa8755b790125fc7
#
_entry.id   5d63fb16eecd2f62aa8755b790125fc7
#
_cell.length_a   1.000
_cell.length_b   1.000
_cell.length_c   1.000
_cell.angle_alpha   90.00
_cell.angle_beta   90.00
_cell.angle_gamma   90.00
#
_symmetry.space_group_name_H-M   'P 1'
#
loop_
_entity.id
_entity.type
_entity.pdbx_description
1 polymer ?
#
loop_
_entity_poly.entity_id
_entity_poly.type
_entity_poly.pdbx_seq_one_letter_code
_entity_poly.pdbx_strand_id
1 'polypeptide(L)'
;MPAVGECRPDRAWFDRGALREEVAVSIRTVIVVWLVSCLAAITGAAAQPGAKTIALPMRTDGPKSLDPAVGSTTYDNMATVQFYETLLQVCYYDESRFEPLLLAEMPERLDDGRRYRFRLKEGVRFHDDPCFPGGRGRTVRADDVFYSWKRLADKRNGLKNWWLLEDTIVGLDAFKEAQNAALDAGGSFDYDAPVEGFVKRSDLEFEVVLTKPVFRFLWVLTMFQSSIVPREAVERYGQDFASRPVGTGPFVLREWVPKQRLIAERNPNYHECFYPAASLWSADDRAAGLAAAAGRRLPIADRIEFTMYVPDQPVWLEFQQGTLGYIELPFDYFSQAFNPRTKRMNADLRRRGVGYRAVPQLDMIFRAFNMDDPVVGGYTEDRKKLRKAISLAMDLQEFNDAFYSGLCVVYDGPIPPGLDGHPEGGRVPGAPRGPDPELARRYLAEAGYPDGRGLPTIRFYTSQGGNNADQVEMLRRQLGRIGVRIDVQLVDFSTLIELVNKRSAPMFSFAWLTDYPDGENNLALFYGPNESPGSNHWNYKNPAFDALYEQAVVMGPGPERTALYERMRDIVIDDCPMIGSLARTRYYLTQPWLKNARPTERFWSWFKYLDVDESKR
;
A
#
# COMPACT_ATOMS: atom_id res chain seq x y z
N MET A 1 -62.56 17.38 33.34
CA MET A 1 -63.32 17.80 34.54
C MET A 1 -63.39 16.62 35.50
N PRO A 2 -63.14 16.76 36.83
CA PRO A 2 -62.80 17.93 37.63
C PRO A 2 -61.38 17.86 38.20
N ALA A 3 -60.78 18.84 38.65
CA ALA A 3 -60.83 20.00 39.55
C ALA A 3 -59.68 19.93 40.53
N VAL A 4 -58.80 20.85 40.42
CA VAL A 4 -58.12 21.81 41.29
C VAL A 4 -58.16 21.53 42.81
N GLY A 5 -56.97 21.52 43.42
CA GLY A 5 -56.76 21.70 44.87
C GLY A 5 -55.48 22.45 45.10
N GLU A 6 -55.58 23.74 45.35
CA GLU A 6 -54.50 24.62 45.90
C GLU A 6 -54.21 24.30 47.36
N CYS A 7 -52.94 24.38 47.76
CA CYS A 7 -52.58 24.65 49.15
C CYS A 7 -51.36 25.57 49.17
N ARG A 8 -51.49 26.65 49.95
CA ARG A 8 -50.53 27.74 50.15
C ARG A 8 -49.53 27.43 51.27
N PRO A 9 -48.47 28.22 51.42
CA PRO A 9 -47.22 27.82 52.05
C PRO A 9 -47.09 28.33 53.51
N ASP A 10 -46.37 27.58 54.32
CA ASP A 10 -45.86 28.07 55.62
C ASP A 10 -44.39 28.48 55.50
N ARG A 11 -44.10 29.68 56.07
CA ARG A 11 -42.78 30.30 56.15
C ARG A 11 -42.03 29.77 57.36
N ALA A 12 -40.84 29.21 57.15
CA ALA A 12 -39.87 29.13 58.24
C ALA A 12 -38.54 29.77 57.76
N TRP A 13 -38.08 30.73 58.53
CA TRP A 13 -36.84 31.44 58.35
C TRP A 13 -35.66 30.50 58.71
N PHE A 14 -34.73 30.32 57.81
CA PHE A 14 -33.37 29.81 58.12
C PHE A 14 -32.33 30.76 57.53
N ASP A 15 -31.37 31.08 58.44
CA ASP A 15 -30.28 32.01 58.25
C ASP A 15 -29.33 31.56 57.11
N ARG A 16 -29.15 32.37 56.09
CA ARG A 16 -28.41 32.06 54.86
C ARG A 16 -26.96 32.59 54.87
N GLY A 17 -26.42 32.94 56.05
CA GLY A 17 -25.10 33.59 56.15
C GLY A 17 -23.91 32.63 56.26
N ALA A 18 -24.00 31.56 57.03
CA ALA A 18 -22.84 30.71 57.36
C ALA A 18 -22.50 29.58 56.36
N LEU A 19 -23.45 29.13 55.56
CA LEU A 19 -23.24 28.03 54.58
C LEU A 19 -22.63 28.46 53.24
N ARG A 20 -22.49 29.76 52.96
CA ARG A 20 -21.91 30.24 51.70
C ARG A 20 -20.38 30.29 51.67
N GLU A 21 -19.71 30.47 52.81
CA GLU A 21 -18.24 30.57 52.84
C GLU A 21 -17.57 29.19 52.80
N GLU A 22 -18.10 28.18 53.51
CA GLU A 22 -17.49 26.83 53.49
C GLU A 22 -17.67 26.11 52.13
N VAL A 23 -18.81 26.30 51.47
CA VAL A 23 -19.04 25.72 50.13
C VAL A 23 -18.19 26.43 49.07
N ALA A 24 -17.95 27.74 49.18
CA ALA A 24 -17.11 28.51 48.26
C ALA A 24 -15.63 28.14 48.37
N VAL A 25 -15.12 27.82 49.57
CA VAL A 25 -13.74 27.39 49.80
C VAL A 25 -13.55 25.96 49.28
N SER A 26 -14.51 25.07 49.48
CA SER A 26 -14.46 23.69 49.00
C SER A 26 -14.50 23.62 47.46
N ILE A 27 -15.34 24.42 46.79
CA ILE A 27 -15.41 24.48 45.33
C ILE A 27 -14.15 25.07 44.70
N ARG A 28 -13.55 26.12 45.32
CA ARG A 28 -12.27 26.67 44.84
C ARG A 28 -11.12 25.69 44.98
N THR A 29 -11.05 24.92 46.05
CA THR A 29 -10.01 23.89 46.24
C THR A 29 -10.17 22.72 45.28
N VAL A 30 -11.39 22.27 45.02
CA VAL A 30 -11.68 21.21 44.05
C VAL A 30 -11.38 21.67 42.62
N ILE A 31 -11.74 22.91 42.25
CA ILE A 31 -11.45 23.45 40.90
C ILE A 31 -9.94 23.66 40.71
N VAL A 32 -9.20 24.10 41.70
CA VAL A 32 -7.73 24.24 41.63
C VAL A 32 -7.05 22.87 41.55
N VAL A 33 -7.50 21.87 42.29
CA VAL A 33 -6.97 20.49 42.18
C VAL A 33 -7.32 19.87 40.83
N TRP A 34 -8.51 20.11 40.30
CA TRP A 34 -8.88 19.65 38.94
C TRP A 34 -8.10 20.39 37.86
N LEU A 35 -7.90 21.70 37.94
CA LEU A 35 -7.09 22.47 37.01
C LEU A 35 -5.60 22.08 37.06
N VAL A 36 -5.05 21.81 38.22
CA VAL A 36 -3.67 21.33 38.39
C VAL A 36 -3.54 19.88 37.91
N SER A 37 -4.54 19.03 38.14
CA SER A 37 -4.57 17.66 37.59
C SER A 37 -4.78 17.64 36.06
N CYS A 38 -5.58 18.55 35.52
CA CYS A 38 -5.72 18.70 34.04
C CYS A 38 -4.48 19.34 33.39
N LEU A 39 -3.78 20.28 34.07
CA LEU A 39 -2.49 20.79 33.57
C LEU A 39 -1.39 19.71 33.61
N ALA A 40 -1.39 18.83 34.62
CA ALA A 40 -0.45 17.70 34.68
C ALA A 40 -0.74 16.60 33.64
N ALA A 41 -1.99 16.50 33.16
CA ALA A 41 -2.36 15.57 32.06
C ALA A 41 -2.07 16.13 30.66
N ILE A 42 -1.75 17.42 30.52
CA ILE A 42 -1.40 18.08 29.23
C ILE A 42 0.13 18.13 29.02
N THR A 43 0.94 17.67 29.95
CA THR A 43 2.34 17.39 29.65
C THR A 43 2.42 16.11 28.81
N GLY A 44 2.01 16.21 27.56
CA GLY A 44 2.49 15.29 26.53
C GLY A 44 4.01 15.20 26.72
N ALA A 45 4.56 14.01 26.77
CA ALA A 45 5.98 13.78 27.03
C ALA A 45 6.80 14.72 26.17
N ALA A 46 7.31 15.79 26.76
CA ALA A 46 8.16 16.75 26.08
C ALA A 46 9.35 15.96 25.54
N ALA A 47 9.63 16.10 24.25
CA ALA A 47 10.79 15.50 23.64
C ALA A 47 12.03 15.88 24.49
N GLN A 48 12.90 14.92 24.75
CA GLN A 48 14.13 15.21 25.47
C GLN A 48 14.89 16.31 24.71
N PRO A 49 15.38 17.37 25.37
CA PRO A 49 16.13 18.42 24.70
C PRO A 49 17.28 17.81 23.90
N GLY A 50 17.31 18.04 22.58
CA GLY A 50 18.32 17.47 21.67
C GLY A 50 17.94 16.15 21.00
N ALA A 51 16.76 15.56 21.27
CA ALA A 51 16.29 14.37 20.56
C ALA A 51 15.86 14.70 19.12
N LYS A 52 16.42 13.97 18.14
CA LYS A 52 16.09 14.11 16.72
C LYS A 52 14.69 13.58 16.44
N THR A 53 13.73 14.49 16.36
CA THR A 53 12.32 14.18 16.07
C THR A 53 11.98 14.53 14.61
N ILE A 54 11.33 13.61 13.91
CA ILE A 54 10.87 13.80 12.53
C ILE A 54 9.35 13.73 12.50
N ALA A 55 8.72 14.83 12.08
CA ALA A 55 7.29 14.90 11.82
C ALA A 55 6.99 14.44 10.39
N LEU A 56 6.09 13.48 10.26
CA LEU A 56 5.72 12.79 9.04
C LEU A 56 4.20 12.88 8.80
N PRO A 57 3.74 13.22 7.60
CA PRO A 57 2.32 13.20 7.29
C PRO A 57 1.84 11.78 6.96
N MET A 58 0.62 11.46 7.38
CA MET A 58 -0.15 10.34 6.89
C MET A 58 -1.46 10.87 6.32
N ARG A 59 -1.60 10.88 4.99
CA ARG A 59 -2.72 11.52 4.28
C ARG A 59 -3.97 10.65 4.28
N THR A 60 -4.48 10.37 5.48
CA THR A 60 -5.66 9.53 5.75
C THR A 60 -6.08 9.68 7.20
N ASP A 61 -7.12 8.95 7.59
CA ASP A 61 -7.53 8.77 8.98
C ASP A 61 -6.65 7.78 9.77
N GLY A 62 -5.54 7.30 9.19
CA GLY A 62 -4.50 6.48 9.82
C GLY A 62 -4.61 4.99 9.54
N PRO A 63 -3.70 4.19 10.14
CA PRO A 63 -3.74 2.75 10.02
C PRO A 63 -5.00 2.20 10.69
N LYS A 64 -5.53 1.10 10.14
CA LYS A 64 -6.66 0.37 10.71
C LYS A 64 -6.20 -0.69 11.71
N SER A 65 -4.99 -1.20 11.51
CA SER A 65 -4.37 -2.21 12.36
C SER A 65 -2.85 -2.07 12.33
N LEU A 66 -2.22 -2.31 13.46
CA LEU A 66 -0.77 -2.50 13.55
C LEU A 66 -0.39 -4.00 13.61
N ASP A 67 -1.37 -4.91 13.47
CA ASP A 67 -1.10 -6.35 13.35
C ASP A 67 -0.80 -6.68 11.89
N PRO A 68 0.40 -7.23 11.56
CA PRO A 68 0.78 -7.56 10.20
C PRO A 68 -0.16 -8.53 9.49
N ALA A 69 -0.73 -9.49 10.22
CA ALA A 69 -1.64 -10.47 9.63
C ALA A 69 -3.00 -9.88 9.21
N VAL A 70 -3.40 -8.77 9.80
CA VAL A 70 -4.70 -8.09 9.59
C VAL A 70 -4.58 -6.88 8.68
N GLY A 71 -3.49 -6.13 8.77
CA GLY A 71 -3.22 -4.93 7.98
C GLY A 71 -3.16 -5.24 6.48
N SER A 72 -3.77 -4.39 5.66
CA SER A 72 -3.84 -4.61 4.20
C SER A 72 -3.71 -3.33 3.37
N THR A 73 -3.57 -2.17 4.02
CA THR A 73 -3.47 -0.88 3.33
C THR A 73 -2.03 -0.34 3.34
N THR A 74 -1.72 0.59 2.43
CA THR A 74 -0.46 1.34 2.42
C THR A 74 -0.18 2.02 3.77
N TYR A 75 -1.23 2.48 4.46
CA TYR A 75 -1.09 3.17 5.74
C TYR A 75 -0.86 2.21 6.91
N ASP A 76 -1.43 1.00 6.85
CA ASP A 76 -1.08 -0.09 7.76
C ASP A 76 0.40 -0.46 7.57
N ASN A 77 0.87 -0.59 6.32
CA ASN A 77 2.28 -0.83 5.99
C ASN A 77 3.18 0.28 6.56
N MET A 78 2.87 1.55 6.25
CA MET A 78 3.65 2.71 6.71
C MET A 78 3.88 2.71 8.22
N ALA A 79 2.86 2.34 9.00
CA ALA A 79 2.96 2.28 10.45
C ALA A 79 3.62 0.99 10.95
N THR A 80 3.22 -0.16 10.42
CA THR A 80 3.59 -1.50 10.93
C THR A 80 5.08 -1.78 10.79
N VAL A 81 5.70 -1.43 9.67
CA VAL A 81 7.14 -1.65 9.41
C VAL A 81 8.07 -0.83 10.31
N GLN A 82 7.53 0.08 11.12
CA GLN A 82 8.33 0.77 12.13
C GLN A 82 8.56 -0.12 13.37
N PHE A 83 7.66 -1.08 13.60
CA PHE A 83 7.65 -1.94 14.78
C PHE A 83 8.07 -3.37 14.50
N TYR A 84 7.83 -3.85 13.28
CA TYR A 84 8.11 -5.23 12.87
C TYR A 84 9.09 -5.29 11.71
N GLU A 85 9.71 -6.43 11.56
CA GLU A 85 10.60 -6.72 10.45
C GLU A 85 10.26 -8.06 9.79
N THR A 86 10.65 -8.14 8.53
CA THR A 86 10.51 -9.29 7.65
C THR A 86 11.84 -10.02 7.50
N LEU A 87 11.86 -11.18 6.88
CA LEU A 87 13.11 -11.93 6.64
C LEU A 87 14.05 -11.18 5.68
N LEU A 88 13.49 -10.59 4.62
CA LEU A 88 14.18 -9.77 3.63
C LEU A 88 13.61 -8.34 3.64
N GLN A 89 14.36 -7.36 3.16
CA GLN A 89 13.88 -6.00 2.91
C GLN A 89 14.27 -5.53 1.52
N VAL A 90 13.52 -4.57 0.96
CA VAL A 90 13.90 -3.86 -0.26
C VAL A 90 15.12 -2.99 0.03
N CYS A 91 16.12 -2.98 -0.86
CA CYS A 91 17.33 -2.17 -0.70
C CYS A 91 17.00 -0.68 -0.76
N TYR A 92 17.46 0.09 0.22
CA TYR A 92 17.20 1.54 0.28
C TYR A 92 17.82 2.31 -0.90
N TYR A 93 18.93 1.84 -1.42
CA TYR A 93 19.66 2.44 -2.54
C TYR A 93 19.17 1.95 -3.92
N ASP A 94 18.47 0.81 -3.99
CA ASP A 94 18.00 0.19 -5.23
C ASP A 94 16.69 -0.59 -5.00
N GLU A 95 15.56 -0.01 -5.36
CA GLU A 95 14.23 -0.56 -5.13
C GLU A 95 13.88 -1.78 -6.01
N SER A 96 14.72 -2.12 -6.97
CA SER A 96 14.59 -3.34 -7.78
C SER A 96 15.20 -4.57 -7.10
N ARG A 97 15.84 -4.41 -5.95
CA ARG A 97 16.56 -5.46 -5.22
C ARG A 97 16.09 -5.59 -3.79
N PHE A 98 16.31 -6.74 -3.22
CA PHE A 98 16.12 -7.01 -1.79
C PHE A 98 17.39 -7.56 -1.16
N GLU A 99 17.50 -7.42 0.15
CA GLU A 99 18.65 -7.81 0.96
C GLU A 99 18.19 -8.46 2.28
N PRO A 100 19.06 -9.23 2.97
CA PRO A 100 18.73 -9.82 4.27
C PRO A 100 18.40 -8.75 5.31
N LEU A 101 17.29 -8.93 6.06
CA LEU A 101 16.94 -8.09 7.22
C LEU A 101 17.04 -8.89 8.51
N LEU A 102 16.16 -9.87 8.76
CA LEU A 102 16.30 -10.79 9.90
C LEU A 102 17.16 -12.01 9.57
N LEU A 103 17.51 -12.22 8.31
CA LEU A 103 18.42 -13.29 7.88
C LEU A 103 19.88 -12.86 7.97
N ALA A 104 20.76 -13.80 8.28
CA ALA A 104 22.21 -13.59 8.29
C ALA A 104 22.77 -13.43 6.86
N GLU A 105 22.15 -14.06 5.88
CA GLU A 105 22.51 -14.05 4.47
C GLU A 105 21.29 -14.29 3.58
N MET A 106 21.44 -14.17 2.27
CA MET A 106 20.37 -14.53 1.32
C MET A 106 20.04 -16.02 1.46
N PRO A 107 18.75 -16.41 1.36
CA PRO A 107 18.36 -17.80 1.47
C PRO A 107 18.99 -18.64 0.35
N GLU A 108 19.49 -19.82 0.73
CA GLU A 108 20.05 -20.78 -0.22
C GLU A 108 18.91 -21.44 -1.00
N ARG A 109 18.98 -21.36 -2.33
CA ARG A 109 18.01 -21.97 -3.24
C ARG A 109 18.43 -23.41 -3.55
N LEU A 110 17.61 -24.37 -3.19
CA LEU A 110 17.80 -25.81 -3.37
C LEU A 110 16.71 -26.40 -4.26
N ASP A 111 16.92 -27.63 -4.75
CA ASP A 111 15.94 -28.40 -5.53
C ASP A 111 15.31 -27.58 -6.67
N ASP A 112 16.13 -26.91 -7.46
CA ASP A 112 15.74 -26.02 -8.56
C ASP A 112 14.73 -24.92 -8.16
N GLY A 113 14.78 -24.50 -6.89
CA GLY A 113 13.91 -23.45 -6.34
C GLY A 113 12.61 -23.96 -5.71
N ARG A 114 12.47 -25.28 -5.53
CA ARG A 114 11.38 -25.86 -4.74
C ARG A 114 11.66 -25.84 -3.25
N ARG A 115 12.91 -25.60 -2.84
CA ARG A 115 13.31 -25.56 -1.43
C ARG A 115 14.22 -24.36 -1.20
N TYR A 116 13.98 -23.65 -0.11
CA TYR A 116 14.83 -22.58 0.37
C TYR A 116 15.30 -22.90 1.77
N ARG A 117 16.62 -22.73 2.03
CA ARG A 117 17.20 -22.82 3.37
C ARG A 117 17.48 -21.41 3.88
N PHE A 118 17.07 -21.17 5.12
CA PHE A 118 17.15 -19.88 5.80
C PHE A 118 18.00 -19.99 7.04
N ARG A 119 18.80 -18.94 7.30
CA ARG A 119 19.54 -18.76 8.54
C ARG A 119 19.24 -17.39 9.13
N LEU A 120 18.63 -17.36 10.32
CA LEU A 120 18.35 -16.13 11.07
C LEU A 120 19.64 -15.52 11.62
N LYS A 121 19.67 -14.19 11.77
CA LYS A 121 20.70 -13.48 12.51
C LYS A 121 20.66 -13.89 13.97
N GLU A 122 21.82 -14.17 14.55
CA GLU A 122 21.93 -14.42 15.98
C GLU A 122 21.71 -13.14 16.79
N GLY A 123 21.08 -13.27 17.96
CA GLY A 123 20.93 -12.19 18.93
C GLY A 123 19.85 -11.14 18.60
N VAL A 124 19.10 -11.26 17.51
CA VAL A 124 17.96 -10.37 17.22
C VAL A 124 16.86 -10.60 18.26
N ARG A 125 16.42 -9.53 18.94
CA ARG A 125 15.44 -9.59 20.04
C ARG A 125 14.18 -8.84 19.68
N PHE A 126 13.06 -9.37 20.16
CA PHE A 126 11.82 -8.59 20.22
C PHE A 126 11.93 -7.40 21.16
N HIS A 127 11.07 -6.41 21.00
CA HIS A 127 10.92 -5.29 21.92
C HIS A 127 10.73 -5.78 23.35
N ASP A 128 11.27 -5.05 24.32
CA ASP A 128 10.96 -5.31 25.72
C ASP A 128 9.47 -5.02 25.97
N ASP A 129 8.77 -6.02 26.51
CA ASP A 129 7.32 -5.96 26.71
C ASP A 129 6.88 -6.90 27.84
N PRO A 130 5.85 -6.54 28.64
CA PRO A 130 5.33 -7.41 29.70
C PRO A 130 4.83 -8.78 29.25
N CYS A 131 4.67 -9.05 27.94
CA CYS A 131 4.35 -10.40 27.47
C CYS A 131 5.47 -11.41 27.69
N PHE A 132 6.69 -10.95 27.86
CA PHE A 132 7.86 -11.79 28.11
C PHE A 132 8.18 -11.91 29.62
N PRO A 133 8.82 -13.02 30.05
CA PRO A 133 9.31 -13.17 31.41
C PRO A 133 10.26 -12.03 31.79
N GLY A 134 9.97 -11.36 32.92
CA GLY A 134 10.75 -10.21 33.38
C GLY A 134 10.67 -8.98 32.48
N GLY A 135 9.72 -8.93 31.54
CA GLY A 135 9.52 -7.81 30.63
C GLY A 135 10.57 -7.62 29.55
N ARG A 136 11.51 -8.58 29.39
CA ARG A 136 12.61 -8.49 28.41
C ARG A 136 12.34 -9.34 27.19
N GLY A 137 12.31 -8.72 26.01
CA GLY A 137 12.13 -9.40 24.75
C GLY A 137 13.14 -10.55 24.56
N ARG A 138 12.69 -11.72 24.16
CA ARG A 138 13.57 -12.85 23.82
C ARG A 138 14.10 -12.77 22.38
N THR A 139 15.03 -13.61 22.04
CA THR A 139 15.55 -13.72 20.67
C THR A 139 14.53 -14.37 19.73
N VAL A 140 14.56 -13.95 18.45
CA VAL A 140 13.77 -14.53 17.37
C VAL A 140 14.26 -15.95 17.06
N ARG A 141 13.31 -16.84 16.72
CA ARG A 141 13.56 -18.25 16.37
C ARG A 141 12.79 -18.66 15.13
N ALA A 142 13.15 -19.79 14.54
CA ALA A 142 12.47 -20.38 13.40
C ALA A 142 10.97 -20.60 13.66
N ASP A 143 10.60 -21.00 14.88
CA ASP A 143 9.19 -21.20 15.26
C ASP A 143 8.37 -19.90 15.17
N ASP A 144 8.99 -18.72 15.38
CA ASP A 144 8.30 -17.44 15.24
C ASP A 144 7.94 -17.17 13.78
N VAL A 145 8.80 -17.58 12.85
CA VAL A 145 8.52 -17.48 11.41
C VAL A 145 7.32 -18.34 11.04
N PHE A 146 7.34 -19.61 11.43
CA PHE A 146 6.24 -20.54 11.14
C PHE A 146 4.92 -20.09 11.79
N TYR A 147 4.98 -19.64 13.03
CA TYR A 147 3.82 -19.09 13.73
C TYR A 147 3.25 -17.87 12.98
N SER A 148 4.09 -16.91 12.61
CA SER A 148 3.66 -15.69 11.94
C SER A 148 2.97 -15.99 10.60
N TRP A 149 3.50 -16.91 9.81
CA TRP A 149 2.91 -17.27 8.53
C TRP A 149 1.62 -18.13 8.69
N LYS A 150 1.55 -18.99 9.69
CA LYS A 150 0.30 -19.70 10.02
C LYS A 150 -0.82 -18.75 10.43
N ARG A 151 -0.52 -17.59 11.00
CA ARG A 151 -1.52 -16.56 11.32
C ARG A 151 -2.23 -16.01 10.08
N LEU A 152 -1.58 -15.99 8.92
CA LEU A 152 -2.22 -15.60 7.66
C LEU A 152 -3.29 -16.59 7.21
N ALA A 153 -3.19 -17.86 7.63
CA ALA A 153 -4.17 -18.92 7.35
C ALA A 153 -5.39 -18.89 8.28
N ASP A 154 -5.34 -18.16 9.39
CA ASP A 154 -6.40 -18.11 10.40
C ASP A 154 -7.51 -17.13 9.96
N LYS A 155 -8.72 -17.65 9.72
CA LYS A 155 -9.86 -16.83 9.28
C LYS A 155 -10.27 -15.74 10.26
N ARG A 156 -9.92 -15.84 11.56
CA ARG A 156 -10.17 -14.79 12.56
C ARG A 156 -9.38 -13.51 12.25
N ASN A 157 -8.28 -13.59 11.48
CA ASN A 157 -7.52 -12.47 10.97
C ASN A 157 -8.05 -11.94 9.62
N GLY A 158 -9.16 -12.50 9.10
CA GLY A 158 -9.90 -12.01 7.93
C GLY A 158 -9.42 -12.53 6.57
N LEU A 159 -8.35 -13.33 6.49
CA LEU A 159 -7.78 -13.98 5.29
C LEU A 159 -7.43 -13.04 4.12
N LYS A 160 -7.45 -11.72 4.32
CA LYS A 160 -7.18 -10.73 3.25
C LYS A 160 -5.78 -10.87 2.66
N ASN A 161 -4.84 -11.35 3.45
CA ASN A 161 -3.43 -11.48 3.10
C ASN A 161 -3.04 -12.93 2.75
N TRP A 162 -4.01 -13.85 2.66
CA TRP A 162 -3.75 -15.26 2.37
C TRP A 162 -3.09 -15.47 1.00
N TRP A 163 -3.43 -14.65 0.02
CA TRP A 163 -2.87 -14.70 -1.34
C TRP A 163 -1.33 -14.69 -1.40
N LEU A 164 -0.67 -14.19 -0.35
CA LEU A 164 0.79 -14.18 -0.23
C LEU A 164 1.39 -15.59 -0.25
N LEU A 165 0.71 -16.54 0.39
CA LEU A 165 1.21 -17.90 0.61
C LEU A 165 0.33 -18.98 -0.02
N GLU A 166 -0.81 -18.61 -0.62
CA GLU A 166 -1.73 -19.51 -1.30
C GLU A 166 -1.02 -20.31 -2.38
N ASP A 167 -1.26 -21.62 -2.44
CA ASP A 167 -0.64 -22.57 -3.36
C ASP A 167 0.90 -22.54 -3.40
N THR A 168 1.53 -21.99 -2.37
CA THR A 168 2.97 -21.73 -2.38
C THR A 168 3.76 -22.72 -1.55
N ILE A 169 3.34 -23.03 -0.33
CA ILE A 169 4.10 -23.86 0.62
C ILE A 169 3.42 -25.22 0.79
N VAL A 170 4.17 -26.31 0.66
CA VAL A 170 3.65 -27.68 0.76
C VAL A 170 2.89 -27.89 2.09
N GLY A 171 1.63 -28.29 1.99
CA GLY A 171 0.78 -28.60 3.13
C GLY A 171 0.18 -27.41 3.87
N LEU A 172 0.52 -26.15 3.50
CA LEU A 172 0.01 -24.98 4.21
C LEU A 172 -1.47 -24.69 3.90
N ASP A 173 -1.92 -24.93 2.65
CA ASP A 173 -3.34 -24.82 2.28
C ASP A 173 -4.19 -25.87 2.99
N ALA A 174 -3.73 -27.10 3.04
CA ALA A 174 -4.39 -28.18 3.79
C ALA A 174 -4.45 -27.87 5.30
N PHE A 175 -3.40 -27.29 5.86
CA PHE A 175 -3.39 -26.78 7.24
C PHE A 175 -4.47 -25.71 7.43
N LYS A 176 -4.54 -24.70 6.55
CA LYS A 176 -5.58 -23.65 6.59
C LYS A 176 -6.98 -24.24 6.59
N GLU A 177 -7.27 -25.15 5.67
CA GLU A 177 -8.59 -25.79 5.55
C GLU A 177 -8.95 -26.58 6.82
N ALA A 178 -8.04 -27.42 7.29
CA ALA A 178 -8.26 -28.25 8.47
C ALA A 178 -8.50 -27.41 9.74
N GLN A 179 -7.65 -26.37 9.96
CA GLN A 179 -7.76 -25.54 11.15
C GLN A 179 -9.01 -24.64 11.14
N ASN A 180 -9.39 -24.11 9.98
CA ASN A 180 -10.61 -23.32 9.86
C ASN A 180 -11.88 -24.20 9.97
N ALA A 181 -11.87 -25.42 9.48
CA ALA A 181 -12.95 -26.38 9.69
C ALA A 181 -13.10 -26.76 11.18
N ALA A 182 -11.99 -26.92 11.91
CA ALA A 182 -12.02 -27.14 13.36
C ALA A 182 -12.68 -25.96 14.10
N LEU A 183 -12.37 -24.71 13.71
CA LEU A 183 -13.05 -23.52 14.25
C LEU A 183 -14.55 -23.53 13.93
N ASP A 184 -14.98 -23.92 12.73
CA ASP A 184 -16.40 -24.00 12.35
C ASP A 184 -17.15 -25.07 13.14
N ALA A 185 -16.45 -26.12 13.55
CA ALA A 185 -16.97 -27.16 14.43
C ALA A 185 -16.98 -26.76 15.93
N GLY A 186 -16.63 -25.52 16.28
CA GLY A 186 -16.58 -25.04 17.66
C GLY A 186 -15.29 -25.40 18.43
N GLY A 187 -14.26 -25.90 17.74
CA GLY A 187 -12.92 -26.15 18.27
C GLY A 187 -12.02 -24.93 18.30
N SER A 188 -10.72 -25.17 18.37
CA SER A 188 -9.67 -24.12 18.37
C SER A 188 -8.78 -24.24 17.14
N PHE A 189 -8.16 -23.14 16.75
CA PHE A 189 -7.10 -23.11 15.74
C PHE A 189 -5.79 -23.54 16.41
N ASP A 190 -5.26 -24.67 15.99
CA ASP A 190 -4.02 -25.22 16.53
C ASP A 190 -2.82 -24.76 15.70
N TYR A 191 -2.10 -23.77 16.23
CA TYR A 191 -0.88 -23.27 15.61
C TYR A 191 0.31 -24.24 15.69
N ASP A 192 0.24 -25.28 16.55
CA ASP A 192 1.30 -26.27 16.70
C ASP A 192 1.14 -27.45 15.73
N ALA A 193 -0.05 -27.60 15.10
CA ALA A 193 -0.27 -28.61 14.06
C ALA A 193 0.79 -28.48 12.94
N PRO A 194 1.37 -29.61 12.48
CA PRO A 194 2.47 -29.61 11.55
C PRO A 194 2.06 -29.13 10.15
N VAL A 195 3.00 -28.48 9.45
CA VAL A 195 2.92 -28.17 8.01
C VAL A 195 4.12 -28.83 7.35
N GLU A 196 3.90 -29.68 6.36
CA GLU A 196 4.96 -30.48 5.73
C GLU A 196 6.10 -29.62 5.15
N GLY A 197 5.75 -28.49 4.57
CA GLY A 197 6.70 -27.55 3.97
C GLY A 197 7.53 -26.74 4.97
N PHE A 198 7.26 -26.82 6.28
CA PHE A 198 8.04 -26.13 7.33
C PHE A 198 9.00 -27.11 8.01
N VAL A 199 10.28 -26.99 7.72
CA VAL A 199 11.30 -27.93 8.22
C VAL A 199 12.27 -27.18 9.14
N LYS A 200 12.07 -27.31 10.47
CA LYS A 200 12.99 -26.75 11.46
C LYS A 200 14.27 -27.59 11.52
N ARG A 201 15.43 -26.96 11.43
CA ARG A 201 16.76 -27.58 11.59
C ARG A 201 17.36 -27.25 12.96
N SER A 202 17.21 -26.00 13.39
CA SER A 202 17.58 -25.50 14.71
C SER A 202 16.71 -24.29 15.07
N ASP A 203 16.98 -23.61 16.17
CA ASP A 203 16.29 -22.35 16.51
C ASP A 203 16.62 -21.23 15.51
N LEU A 204 17.75 -21.28 14.81
CA LEU A 204 18.17 -20.27 13.85
C LEU A 204 18.15 -20.75 12.39
N GLU A 205 17.99 -22.04 12.13
CA GLU A 205 18.02 -22.59 10.77
C GLU A 205 16.72 -23.36 10.47
N PHE A 206 16.18 -23.12 9.29
CA PHE A 206 14.98 -23.81 8.81
C PHE A 206 14.96 -23.87 7.29
N GLU A 207 14.12 -24.75 6.76
CA GLU A 207 13.86 -24.83 5.34
C GLU A 207 12.36 -24.68 5.07
N VAL A 208 12.05 -24.14 3.89
CA VAL A 208 10.68 -24.04 3.37
C VAL A 208 10.62 -24.79 2.06
N VAL A 209 9.67 -25.71 1.94
CA VAL A 209 9.43 -26.50 0.74
C VAL A 209 8.23 -25.92 0.00
N LEU A 210 8.44 -25.52 -1.25
CA LEU A 210 7.41 -24.94 -2.11
C LEU A 210 6.74 -26.04 -2.96
N THR A 211 5.47 -25.84 -3.28
CA THR A 211 4.69 -26.71 -4.19
C THR A 211 5.30 -26.75 -5.59
N LYS A 212 5.82 -25.62 -6.05
CA LYS A 212 6.53 -25.41 -7.32
C LYS A 212 7.56 -24.28 -7.15
N PRO A 213 8.57 -24.18 -8.01
CA PRO A 213 9.45 -23.01 -8.02
C PRO A 213 8.61 -21.75 -8.27
N VAL A 214 8.70 -20.76 -7.39
CA VAL A 214 7.98 -19.49 -7.50
C VAL A 214 8.94 -18.36 -7.10
N PHE A 215 9.40 -17.56 -8.07
CA PHE A 215 10.35 -16.48 -7.78
C PHE A 215 9.75 -15.38 -6.91
N ARG A 216 8.46 -15.08 -7.07
CA ARG A 216 7.74 -14.08 -6.25
C ARG A 216 7.82 -14.38 -4.74
N PHE A 217 8.08 -15.62 -4.33
CA PHE A 217 8.19 -16.00 -2.92
C PHE A 217 9.19 -15.12 -2.16
N LEU A 218 10.33 -14.77 -2.78
CA LEU A 218 11.32 -13.90 -2.14
C LEU A 218 10.81 -12.47 -1.97
N TRP A 219 9.98 -11.97 -2.91
CA TRP A 219 9.32 -10.68 -2.75
C TRP A 219 8.30 -10.68 -1.62
N VAL A 220 7.54 -11.76 -1.47
CA VAL A 220 6.60 -11.94 -0.33
C VAL A 220 7.33 -11.79 1.01
N LEU A 221 8.58 -12.26 1.11
CA LEU A 221 9.39 -12.13 2.32
C LEU A 221 9.88 -10.70 2.61
N THR A 222 9.61 -9.73 1.74
CA THR A 222 9.84 -8.29 1.98
C THR A 222 8.56 -7.56 2.37
N MET A 223 7.38 -8.18 2.22
CA MET A 223 6.09 -7.54 2.43
C MET A 223 5.73 -7.54 3.92
N PHE A 224 5.20 -6.42 4.42
CA PHE A 224 4.96 -6.23 5.85
C PHE A 224 4.03 -7.29 6.48
N GLN A 225 3.14 -7.87 5.69
CA GLN A 225 2.23 -8.92 6.14
C GLN A 225 2.99 -10.21 6.53
N SER A 226 4.18 -10.42 5.98
CA SER A 226 5.05 -11.54 6.31
C SER A 226 5.98 -11.27 7.50
N SER A 227 5.80 -10.14 8.20
CA SER A 227 6.60 -9.76 9.38
C SER A 227 6.51 -10.78 10.51
N ILE A 228 7.59 -10.89 11.27
CA ILE A 228 7.72 -11.87 12.34
C ILE A 228 7.20 -11.30 13.65
N VAL A 229 6.30 -12.02 14.30
CA VAL A 229 5.67 -11.64 15.56
C VAL A 229 5.87 -12.70 16.65
N PRO A 230 6.04 -12.32 17.92
CA PRO A 230 6.15 -13.27 19.01
C PRO A 230 4.76 -13.79 19.41
N ARG A 231 4.62 -15.11 19.55
CA ARG A 231 3.39 -15.76 19.97
C ARG A 231 2.89 -15.26 21.32
N GLU A 232 3.81 -14.99 22.25
CA GLU A 232 3.50 -14.51 23.59
C GLU A 232 2.73 -13.18 23.59
N ALA A 233 3.07 -12.27 22.67
CA ALA A 233 2.36 -10.99 22.55
C ALA A 233 0.95 -11.18 21.99
N VAL A 234 0.81 -11.99 20.95
CA VAL A 234 -0.50 -12.30 20.33
C VAL A 234 -1.43 -12.97 21.34
N GLU A 235 -0.93 -13.97 22.08
CA GLU A 235 -1.72 -14.68 23.12
C GLU A 235 -2.08 -13.77 24.30
N ARG A 236 -1.14 -12.90 24.73
CA ARG A 236 -1.37 -11.99 25.84
C ARG A 236 -2.41 -10.93 25.53
N TYR A 237 -2.31 -10.32 24.34
CA TYR A 237 -3.11 -9.15 23.98
C TYR A 237 -4.36 -9.49 23.19
N GLY A 238 -4.44 -10.66 22.57
CA GLY A 238 -5.60 -11.06 21.77
C GLY A 238 -5.94 -10.02 20.71
N GLN A 239 -7.17 -9.48 20.75
CA GLN A 239 -7.61 -8.44 19.81
C GLN A 239 -6.86 -7.11 19.99
N ASP A 240 -6.40 -6.80 21.20
CA ASP A 240 -5.63 -5.57 21.47
C ASP A 240 -4.25 -5.59 20.83
N PHE A 241 -3.76 -6.75 20.34
CA PHE A 241 -2.50 -6.85 19.62
C PHE A 241 -2.48 -5.94 18.38
N ALA A 242 -3.64 -5.71 17.75
CA ALA A 242 -3.80 -4.75 16.66
C ALA A 242 -3.41 -3.30 16.98
N SER A 243 -3.29 -2.97 18.29
CA SER A 243 -2.89 -1.64 18.78
C SER A 243 -1.67 -1.66 19.70
N ARG A 244 -1.11 -2.82 19.96
CA ARG A 244 0.05 -3.04 20.85
C ARG A 244 1.14 -3.83 20.14
N PRO A 245 1.86 -3.19 19.18
CA PRO A 245 2.86 -3.85 18.39
C PRO A 245 4.07 -4.25 19.24
N VAL A 246 4.44 -5.52 19.17
CA VAL A 246 5.64 -6.09 19.77
C VAL A 246 6.40 -6.82 18.68
N GLY A 247 7.46 -6.23 18.15
CA GLY A 247 8.26 -6.77 17.06
C GLY A 247 9.75 -6.60 17.30
N THR A 248 10.53 -6.65 16.23
CA THR A 248 11.99 -6.46 16.24
C THR A 248 12.41 -5.11 15.68
N GLY A 249 11.45 -4.29 15.25
CA GLY A 249 11.66 -3.10 14.43
C GLY A 249 12.48 -1.99 15.08
N PRO A 250 12.88 -0.99 14.27
CA PRO A 250 13.76 0.09 14.68
C PRO A 250 13.14 1.05 15.71
N PHE A 251 11.81 1.05 15.83
CA PHE A 251 11.08 1.91 16.78
C PHE A 251 10.12 1.09 17.64
N VAL A 252 9.78 1.65 18.80
CA VAL A 252 8.79 1.11 19.75
C VAL A 252 7.63 2.10 19.81
N LEU A 253 6.40 1.61 19.82
CA LEU A 253 5.21 2.45 19.92
C LEU A 253 5.17 3.16 21.28
N ARG A 254 5.07 4.48 21.25
CA ARG A 254 4.89 5.30 22.44
C ARG A 254 3.44 5.70 22.66
N GLU A 255 2.78 6.10 21.56
CA GLU A 255 1.40 6.56 21.59
C GLU A 255 0.73 6.32 20.23
N TRP A 256 -0.50 5.86 20.24
CA TRP A 256 -1.36 5.88 19.07
C TRP A 256 -2.74 6.38 19.44
N VAL A 257 -3.08 7.56 18.92
CA VAL A 257 -4.42 8.12 18.99
C VAL A 257 -5.04 7.98 17.61
N PRO A 258 -5.97 7.04 17.41
CA PRO A 258 -6.58 6.79 16.09
C PRO A 258 -7.11 8.07 15.46
N LYS A 259 -6.92 8.21 14.15
CA LYS A 259 -7.32 9.37 13.33
C LYS A 259 -6.63 10.70 13.68
N GLN A 260 -5.65 10.71 14.57
CA GLN A 260 -4.93 11.91 14.98
C GLN A 260 -3.43 11.77 14.82
N ARG A 261 -2.79 10.87 15.58
CA ARG A 261 -1.33 10.74 15.57
C ARG A 261 -0.85 9.36 16.01
N LEU A 262 0.35 9.02 15.56
CA LEU A 262 1.11 7.88 16.06
C LEU A 262 2.53 8.35 16.35
N ILE A 263 3.04 8.03 17.54
CA ILE A 263 4.37 8.41 18.02
C ILE A 263 5.16 7.15 18.31
N ALA A 264 6.36 7.07 17.73
CA ALA A 264 7.27 5.97 17.94
C ALA A 264 8.66 6.49 18.32
N GLU A 265 9.29 5.84 19.28
CA GLU A 265 10.61 6.16 19.81
C GLU A 265 11.61 5.09 19.39
N ARG A 266 12.90 5.47 19.25
CA ARG A 266 13.97 4.56 18.90
C ARG A 266 13.96 3.32 19.81
N ASN A 267 14.04 2.14 19.23
CA ASN A 267 14.26 0.90 19.95
C ASN A 267 15.70 0.86 20.49
N PRO A 268 15.90 0.90 21.83
CA PRO A 268 17.25 0.89 22.41
C PRO A 268 17.98 -0.45 22.18
N ASN A 269 17.22 -1.53 21.96
CA ASN A 269 17.71 -2.88 21.74
C ASN A 269 17.72 -3.28 20.26
N TYR A 270 17.60 -2.31 19.33
CA TYR A 270 17.59 -2.60 17.89
C TYR A 270 18.90 -3.30 17.49
N HIS A 271 18.78 -4.38 16.74
CA HIS A 271 19.92 -5.17 16.29
C HIS A 271 20.86 -4.35 15.40
N GLU A 272 22.01 -4.88 15.09
CA GLU A 272 22.98 -4.20 14.24
C GLU A 272 22.43 -4.07 12.81
N CYS A 273 22.17 -2.83 12.44
CA CYS A 273 21.75 -2.43 11.11
C CYS A 273 22.41 -1.08 10.78
N PHE A 274 22.97 -0.96 9.59
CA PHE A 274 23.76 0.21 9.21
C PHE A 274 23.21 0.87 7.94
N TYR A 275 23.46 2.15 7.82
CA TYR A 275 23.20 2.89 6.59
C TYR A 275 24.05 2.32 5.44
N PRO A 276 23.49 2.13 4.23
CA PRO A 276 24.20 1.49 3.11
C PRO A 276 25.53 2.14 2.79
N ALA A 277 26.53 1.32 2.40
CA ALA A 277 27.85 1.80 2.03
C ALA A 277 27.81 2.77 0.84
N ALA A 278 28.72 3.75 0.83
CA ALA A 278 28.74 4.81 -0.19
C ALA A 278 28.90 4.27 -1.63
N SER A 279 29.55 3.13 -1.80
CA SER A 279 29.76 2.48 -3.11
C SER A 279 28.48 1.92 -3.74
N LEU A 280 27.44 1.68 -2.94
CA LEU A 280 26.17 1.10 -3.41
C LEU A 280 25.26 2.14 -4.08
N TRP A 281 25.48 3.43 -3.85
CA TRP A 281 24.64 4.52 -4.34
C TRP A 281 24.98 4.90 -5.79
N SER A 282 23.98 5.26 -6.57
CA SER A 282 24.15 5.82 -7.91
C SER A 282 24.94 7.14 -7.87
N ALA A 283 25.47 7.58 -9.01
CA ALA A 283 26.17 8.88 -9.10
C ALA A 283 25.24 10.04 -8.70
N ASP A 284 23.97 10.00 -9.15
CA ASP A 284 22.98 11.02 -8.86
C ASP A 284 22.60 11.05 -7.38
N ASP A 285 22.39 9.88 -6.75
CA ASP A 285 22.09 9.78 -5.32
C ASP A 285 23.28 10.29 -4.47
N ARG A 286 24.52 10.01 -4.89
CA ARG A 286 25.72 10.57 -4.23
C ARG A 286 25.79 12.08 -4.37
N ALA A 287 25.49 12.61 -5.56
CA ALA A 287 25.44 14.06 -5.80
C ALA A 287 24.33 14.73 -4.97
N ALA A 288 23.21 14.03 -4.73
CA ALA A 288 22.14 14.47 -3.84
C ALA A 288 22.48 14.34 -2.34
N GLY A 289 23.68 13.84 -1.99
CA GLY A 289 24.15 13.71 -0.61
C GLY A 289 23.63 12.49 0.14
N LEU A 290 22.91 11.55 -0.51
CA LEU A 290 22.32 10.39 0.14
C LEU A 290 23.38 9.41 0.70
N ALA A 291 24.59 9.38 0.14
CA ALA A 291 25.69 8.54 0.63
C ALA A 291 26.42 9.11 1.86
N ALA A 292 26.11 10.33 2.31
CA ALA A 292 26.85 10.99 3.39
C ALA A 292 26.74 10.31 4.76
N ALA A 293 25.66 9.54 4.97
CA ALA A 293 25.45 8.80 6.22
C ALA A 293 25.98 7.36 6.20
N ALA A 294 26.74 6.97 5.15
CA ALA A 294 27.23 5.61 4.99
C ALA A 294 27.92 5.06 6.27
N GLY A 295 27.56 3.84 6.67
CA GLY A 295 28.08 3.16 7.85
C GLY A 295 27.54 3.65 9.20
N ARG A 296 26.64 4.63 9.25
CA ARG A 296 25.98 5.02 10.50
C ARG A 296 25.02 3.96 10.98
N ARG A 297 24.97 3.71 12.28
CA ARG A 297 24.02 2.79 12.89
C ARG A 297 22.59 3.33 12.78
N LEU A 298 21.66 2.45 12.48
CA LEU A 298 20.22 2.74 12.37
C LEU A 298 19.45 2.38 13.67
N PRO A 299 18.28 2.96 13.92
CA PRO A 299 17.74 4.13 13.23
C PRO A 299 18.52 5.40 13.61
N ILE A 300 18.57 6.40 12.70
CA ILE A 300 19.31 7.65 12.97
C ILE A 300 18.48 8.62 13.82
N ALA A 301 17.18 8.73 13.53
CA ALA A 301 16.26 9.54 14.32
C ALA A 301 15.98 8.89 15.67
N ASP A 302 15.72 9.71 16.70
CA ASP A 302 15.34 9.24 18.03
C ASP A 302 13.84 9.03 18.16
N ARG A 303 13.05 9.78 17.36
CA ARG A 303 11.59 9.78 17.40
C ARG A 303 11.01 10.10 16.03
N ILE A 304 9.94 9.42 15.68
CA ILE A 304 9.09 9.72 14.53
C ILE A 304 7.66 9.96 15.01
N GLU A 305 7.02 10.97 14.43
CA GLU A 305 5.65 11.37 14.75
C GLU A 305 4.84 11.44 13.46
N PHE A 306 3.85 10.55 13.33
CA PHE A 306 2.88 10.62 12.24
C PHE A 306 1.68 11.44 12.69
N THR A 307 1.33 12.45 11.91
CA THR A 307 0.06 13.18 12.03
C THR A 307 -0.86 12.78 10.88
N MET A 308 -2.12 12.46 11.20
CA MET A 308 -3.14 12.04 10.23
C MET A 308 -3.84 13.26 9.65
N TYR A 309 -3.93 13.30 8.32
CA TYR A 309 -4.56 14.40 7.58
C TYR A 309 -5.58 13.82 6.60
N VAL A 310 -6.85 14.10 6.80
CA VAL A 310 -7.89 13.73 5.84
C VAL A 310 -7.94 14.73 4.68
N PRO A 311 -8.00 16.07 4.91
CA PRO A 311 -7.85 17.05 3.83
C PRO A 311 -6.38 17.29 3.48
N ASP A 312 -6.11 17.58 2.21
CA ASP A 312 -4.75 17.88 1.72
C ASP A 312 -4.24 19.27 2.09
N GLN A 313 -5.14 20.21 2.33
CA GLN A 313 -4.77 21.61 2.60
C GLN A 313 -3.88 21.79 3.85
N PRO A 314 -4.18 21.22 5.02
CA PRO A 314 -3.30 21.32 6.17
C PRO A 314 -1.90 20.76 5.93
N VAL A 315 -1.77 19.64 5.22
CA VAL A 315 -0.46 19.04 4.86
C VAL A 315 0.39 20.03 4.08
N TRP A 316 -0.22 20.67 3.07
CA TRP A 316 0.48 21.66 2.25
C TRP A 316 0.91 22.90 3.08
N LEU A 317 0.02 23.41 3.94
CA LEU A 317 0.31 24.56 4.79
C LEU A 317 1.42 24.28 5.82
N GLU A 318 1.37 23.14 6.48
CA GLU A 318 2.40 22.76 7.47
C GLU A 318 3.77 22.49 6.81
N PHE A 319 3.78 21.94 5.61
CA PHE A 319 5.01 21.84 4.83
C PHE A 319 5.56 23.23 4.47
N GLN A 320 4.71 24.15 4.04
CA GLN A 320 5.14 25.53 3.75
C GLN A 320 5.69 26.25 5.00
N GLN A 321 5.16 25.95 6.19
CA GLN A 321 5.66 26.48 7.46
C GLN A 321 6.97 25.81 7.92
N GLY A 322 7.38 24.69 7.29
CA GLY A 322 8.57 23.96 7.66
C GLY A 322 8.39 22.97 8.81
N THR A 323 7.16 22.74 9.28
CA THR A 323 6.84 21.78 10.35
C THR A 323 7.03 20.34 9.88
N LEU A 324 6.54 20.00 8.67
CA LEU A 324 6.72 18.70 8.06
C LEU A 324 8.03 18.62 7.30
N GLY A 325 8.82 17.58 7.52
CA GLY A 325 10.10 17.35 6.84
C GLY A 325 9.97 16.95 5.39
N TYR A 326 8.92 16.22 5.06
CA TYR A 326 8.59 15.85 3.68
C TYR A 326 7.08 15.80 3.48
N ILE A 327 6.66 15.87 2.22
CA ILE A 327 5.29 15.55 1.80
C ILE A 327 5.30 14.84 0.44
N GLU A 328 4.32 13.98 0.20
CA GLU A 328 3.84 13.70 -1.13
C GLU A 328 2.97 14.89 -1.57
N LEU A 329 3.39 15.59 -2.63
CA LEU A 329 2.67 16.78 -3.12
C LEU A 329 1.32 16.36 -3.71
N PRO A 330 0.19 16.82 -3.15
CA PRO A 330 -1.11 16.56 -3.74
C PRO A 330 -1.24 17.19 -5.13
N PHE A 331 -1.90 16.52 -6.07
CA PHE A 331 -2.04 17.01 -7.45
C PHE A 331 -2.65 18.40 -7.54
N ASP A 332 -3.62 18.72 -6.68
CA ASP A 332 -4.29 20.03 -6.64
C ASP A 332 -3.34 21.18 -6.26
N TYR A 333 -2.25 20.88 -5.57
CA TYR A 333 -1.23 21.86 -5.18
C TYR A 333 -0.02 21.88 -6.12
N PHE A 334 -0.02 21.06 -7.18
CA PHE A 334 1.10 20.98 -8.10
C PHE A 334 1.47 22.35 -8.71
N SER A 335 0.47 23.11 -9.17
CA SER A 335 0.68 24.45 -9.76
C SER A 335 1.22 25.48 -8.77
N GLN A 336 1.01 25.28 -7.47
CA GLN A 336 1.58 26.15 -6.43
C GLN A 336 3.06 25.84 -6.15
N ALA A 337 3.49 24.61 -6.38
CA ALA A 337 4.88 24.19 -6.17
C ALA A 337 5.72 24.20 -7.46
N PHE A 338 5.10 23.91 -8.61
CA PHE A 338 5.77 23.79 -9.91
C PHE A 338 5.03 24.55 -11.00
N ASN A 339 5.77 25.00 -12.00
CA ASN A 339 5.16 25.45 -13.24
C ASN A 339 4.57 24.25 -14.01
N PRO A 340 3.25 24.18 -14.28
CA PRO A 340 2.61 23.01 -14.87
C PRO A 340 3.15 22.63 -16.25
N ARG A 341 3.61 23.62 -17.05
CA ARG A 341 4.13 23.38 -18.41
C ARG A 341 5.58 22.89 -18.39
N THR A 342 6.44 23.55 -17.60
CA THR A 342 7.89 23.28 -17.62
C THR A 342 8.31 22.25 -16.56
N LYS A 343 7.42 21.88 -15.63
CA LYS A 343 7.67 21.02 -14.47
C LYS A 343 8.82 21.53 -13.58
N ARG A 344 9.20 22.79 -13.71
CA ARG A 344 10.23 23.42 -12.88
C ARG A 344 9.62 23.92 -11.57
N MET A 345 10.29 23.59 -10.47
CA MET A 345 9.91 24.09 -9.14
C MET A 345 9.90 25.62 -9.10
N ASN A 346 8.94 26.21 -8.42
CA ASN A 346 8.79 27.66 -8.25
C ASN A 346 10.00 28.28 -7.53
N ALA A 347 10.30 29.54 -7.86
CA ALA A 347 11.50 30.24 -7.38
C ALA A 347 11.53 30.35 -5.85
N ASP A 348 10.39 30.51 -5.21
CA ASP A 348 10.29 30.60 -3.74
C ASP A 348 10.75 29.34 -3.03
N LEU A 349 10.22 28.19 -3.38
CA LEU A 349 10.62 26.90 -2.80
C LEU A 349 12.12 26.62 -3.05
N ARG A 350 12.63 26.98 -4.24
CA ARG A 350 14.05 26.85 -4.54
C ARG A 350 14.94 27.73 -3.66
N ARG A 351 14.54 29.02 -3.44
CA ARG A 351 15.29 29.93 -2.54
C ARG A 351 15.31 29.41 -1.09
N ARG A 352 14.24 28.76 -0.66
CA ARG A 352 14.14 28.13 0.66
C ARG A 352 14.95 26.83 0.75
N GLY A 353 15.57 26.36 -0.33
CA GLY A 353 16.35 25.12 -0.36
C GLY A 353 15.52 23.86 -0.34
N VAL A 354 14.23 23.93 -0.67
CA VAL A 354 13.36 22.76 -0.76
C VAL A 354 13.84 21.85 -1.90
N GLY A 355 14.07 20.59 -1.58
CA GLY A 355 14.36 19.53 -2.55
C GLY A 355 13.10 18.88 -3.08
N TYR A 356 13.21 18.14 -4.19
CA TYR A 356 12.13 17.28 -4.67
C TYR A 356 12.66 16.04 -5.37
N ARG A 357 11.83 15.01 -5.36
CA ARG A 357 12.00 13.79 -6.16
C ARG A 357 10.70 13.51 -6.90
N ALA A 358 10.76 13.33 -8.21
CA ALA A 358 9.66 12.85 -9.03
C ALA A 358 9.84 11.33 -9.20
N VAL A 359 8.87 10.55 -8.75
CA VAL A 359 8.93 9.08 -8.75
C VAL A 359 7.78 8.53 -9.59
N PRO A 360 8.06 7.95 -10.77
CA PRO A 360 7.05 7.17 -11.49
C PRO A 360 6.61 5.99 -10.64
N GLN A 361 5.29 5.85 -10.49
CA GLN A 361 4.72 4.74 -9.74
C GLN A 361 4.66 3.49 -10.62
N LEU A 362 4.77 2.31 -10.00
CA LEU A 362 4.45 1.06 -10.65
C LEU A 362 2.94 0.83 -10.61
N ASP A 363 2.19 1.75 -11.20
CA ASP A 363 0.74 1.65 -11.24
C ASP A 363 0.18 1.66 -12.66
N MET A 364 -1.03 1.18 -12.78
CA MET A 364 -1.77 1.06 -14.01
C MET A 364 -3.19 1.57 -13.77
N ILE A 365 -3.48 2.79 -14.24
CA ILE A 365 -4.86 3.28 -14.30
C ILE A 365 -5.43 2.88 -15.65
N PHE A 366 -6.54 2.16 -15.66
CA PHE A 366 -7.09 1.59 -16.88
C PHE A 366 -8.62 1.63 -16.93
N ARG A 367 -9.17 1.42 -18.14
CA ARG A 367 -10.57 1.06 -18.36
C ARG A 367 -10.59 -0.36 -18.90
N ALA A 368 -11.48 -1.17 -18.34
CA ALA A 368 -11.54 -2.60 -18.58
C ALA A 368 -12.85 -3.01 -19.22
N PHE A 369 -12.80 -4.10 -19.97
CA PHE A 369 -13.97 -4.79 -20.49
C PHE A 369 -14.12 -6.14 -19.78
N ASN A 370 -15.32 -6.48 -19.34
CA ASN A 370 -15.62 -7.84 -18.90
C ASN A 370 -15.69 -8.75 -20.13
N MET A 371 -14.77 -9.70 -20.23
CA MET A 371 -14.67 -10.58 -21.40
C MET A 371 -15.81 -11.60 -21.50
N ASP A 372 -16.59 -11.78 -20.45
CA ASP A 372 -17.82 -12.58 -20.47
C ASP A 372 -19.06 -11.78 -20.88
N ASP A 373 -18.96 -10.46 -21.06
CA ASP A 373 -20.10 -9.62 -21.47
C ASP A 373 -20.50 -9.90 -22.93
N PRO A 374 -21.81 -10.05 -23.24
CA PRO A 374 -22.28 -10.40 -24.58
C PRO A 374 -22.08 -9.30 -25.63
N VAL A 375 -21.84 -8.03 -25.23
CA VAL A 375 -21.64 -6.90 -26.14
C VAL A 375 -20.18 -6.57 -26.33
N VAL A 376 -19.46 -6.31 -25.23
CA VAL A 376 -18.05 -5.87 -25.29
C VAL A 376 -17.05 -7.00 -25.10
N GLY A 377 -17.45 -8.14 -24.59
CA GLY A 377 -16.61 -9.32 -24.35
C GLY A 377 -16.40 -10.20 -25.59
N GLY A 378 -15.78 -11.35 -25.39
CA GLY A 378 -15.49 -12.34 -26.43
C GLY A 378 -14.21 -12.09 -27.20
N TYR A 379 -13.81 -13.08 -28.03
CA TYR A 379 -12.50 -13.14 -28.68
C TYR A 379 -12.58 -13.13 -30.22
N THR A 380 -13.78 -13.02 -30.80
CA THR A 380 -13.97 -12.92 -32.23
C THR A 380 -13.45 -11.57 -32.77
N GLU A 381 -13.06 -11.54 -34.05
CA GLU A 381 -12.45 -10.34 -34.64
C GLU A 381 -13.35 -9.09 -34.57
N ASP A 382 -14.67 -9.26 -34.74
CA ASP A 382 -15.63 -8.18 -34.59
C ASP A 382 -15.64 -7.62 -33.13
N ARG A 383 -15.51 -8.49 -32.12
CA ARG A 383 -15.43 -8.07 -30.71
C ARG A 383 -14.11 -7.36 -30.40
N LYS A 384 -12.98 -7.88 -30.91
CA LYS A 384 -11.69 -7.19 -30.79
C LYS A 384 -11.74 -5.81 -31.45
N LYS A 385 -12.31 -5.70 -32.66
CA LYS A 385 -12.46 -4.43 -33.37
C LYS A 385 -13.35 -3.43 -32.62
N LEU A 386 -14.43 -3.88 -31.99
CA LEU A 386 -15.26 -3.03 -31.15
C LEU A 386 -14.43 -2.42 -29.99
N ARG A 387 -13.69 -3.24 -29.25
CA ARG A 387 -12.86 -2.75 -28.14
C ARG A 387 -11.73 -1.84 -28.62
N LYS A 388 -11.05 -2.21 -29.72
CA LYS A 388 -10.02 -1.36 -30.35
C LYS A 388 -10.61 -0.02 -30.83
N ALA A 389 -11.84 0.01 -31.36
CA ALA A 389 -12.51 1.25 -31.73
C ALA A 389 -12.77 2.15 -30.52
N ILE A 390 -13.21 1.58 -29.41
CA ILE A 390 -13.42 2.32 -28.16
C ILE A 390 -12.07 2.88 -27.64
N SER A 391 -10.99 2.06 -27.69
CA SER A 391 -9.64 2.50 -27.29
C SER A 391 -9.13 3.65 -28.16
N LEU A 392 -9.29 3.57 -29.48
CA LEU A 392 -8.86 4.61 -30.44
C LEU A 392 -9.66 5.91 -30.32
N ALA A 393 -10.87 5.88 -29.79
CA ALA A 393 -11.68 7.08 -29.56
C ALA A 393 -11.19 7.90 -28.35
N MET A 394 -10.41 7.30 -27.46
CA MET A 394 -9.95 7.94 -26.23
C MET A 394 -8.64 8.69 -26.42
N ASP A 395 -8.58 9.91 -25.92
CA ASP A 395 -7.36 10.70 -25.78
C ASP A 395 -6.86 10.62 -24.33
N LEU A 396 -5.93 9.69 -24.09
CA LEU A 396 -5.33 9.51 -22.77
C LEU A 396 -4.41 10.67 -22.38
N GLN A 397 -3.86 11.42 -23.36
CA GLN A 397 -3.06 12.61 -23.07
C GLN A 397 -3.95 13.77 -22.61
N GLU A 398 -5.12 13.97 -23.25
CA GLU A 398 -6.13 14.94 -22.77
C GLU A 398 -6.56 14.61 -21.33
N PHE A 399 -6.73 13.31 -21.00
CA PHE A 399 -6.98 12.85 -19.62
C PHE A 399 -5.85 13.20 -18.65
N ASN A 400 -4.62 12.91 -19.05
CA ASN A 400 -3.42 13.20 -18.26
C ASN A 400 -3.29 14.70 -17.97
N ASP A 401 -3.47 15.53 -19.00
CA ASP A 401 -3.32 16.99 -18.87
C ASP A 401 -4.43 17.58 -17.98
N ALA A 402 -5.67 17.13 -18.15
CA ALA A 402 -6.82 17.66 -17.43
C ALA A 402 -6.86 17.24 -15.94
N PHE A 403 -6.55 15.99 -15.63
CA PHE A 403 -6.81 15.41 -14.31
C PHE A 403 -5.54 15.11 -13.49
N TYR A 404 -4.38 15.04 -14.16
CA TYR A 404 -3.11 14.71 -13.51
C TYR A 404 -2.00 15.75 -13.79
N SER A 405 -2.38 16.93 -14.28
CA SER A 405 -1.43 18.00 -14.62
C SER A 405 -0.32 17.56 -15.61
N GLY A 406 -0.59 16.58 -16.46
CA GLY A 406 0.37 15.98 -17.39
C GLY A 406 1.52 15.25 -16.70
N LEU A 407 1.31 14.70 -15.50
CA LEU A 407 2.34 14.04 -14.71
C LEU A 407 2.36 12.51 -14.87
N CYS A 408 1.33 11.92 -15.50
CA CYS A 408 1.32 10.49 -15.75
C CYS A 408 2.16 10.13 -16.99
N VAL A 409 2.75 8.96 -16.96
CA VAL A 409 3.30 8.32 -18.15
C VAL A 409 2.18 7.54 -18.83
N VAL A 410 1.89 7.85 -20.10
CA VAL A 410 0.93 7.12 -20.93
C VAL A 410 1.68 6.00 -21.65
N TYR A 411 1.24 4.74 -21.50
CA TYR A 411 1.92 3.59 -22.10
C TYR A 411 0.94 2.53 -22.62
N ASP A 412 1.43 1.61 -23.45
CA ASP A 412 0.64 0.52 -24.01
C ASP A 412 0.81 -0.76 -23.20
N GLY A 413 -0.31 -1.47 -22.99
CA GLY A 413 -0.33 -2.77 -22.33
C GLY A 413 -0.35 -2.71 -20.80
N PRO A 414 -0.19 -3.86 -20.14
CA PRO A 414 -0.40 -3.99 -18.70
C PRO A 414 0.85 -3.73 -17.84
N ILE A 415 2.06 -3.64 -18.43
CA ILE A 415 3.31 -3.58 -17.66
C ILE A 415 3.77 -2.13 -17.50
N PRO A 416 3.75 -1.56 -16.28
CA PRO A 416 4.11 -0.16 -16.04
C PRO A 416 5.59 0.13 -16.25
N PRO A 417 5.97 1.43 -16.43
CA PRO A 417 7.36 1.85 -16.56
C PRO A 417 8.23 1.40 -15.39
N GLY A 418 9.44 0.94 -15.69
CA GLY A 418 10.42 0.49 -14.69
C GLY A 418 10.39 -0.99 -14.39
N LEU A 419 9.53 -1.77 -15.07
CA LEU A 419 9.48 -3.22 -14.98
C LEU A 419 9.93 -3.89 -16.28
N ASP A 420 10.49 -5.10 -16.14
CA ASP A 420 10.81 -5.95 -17.29
C ASP A 420 9.57 -6.23 -18.13
N GLY A 421 9.71 -6.15 -19.45
CA GLY A 421 8.61 -6.29 -20.41
C GLY A 421 7.83 -5.00 -20.69
N HIS A 422 8.13 -3.88 -19.99
CA HIS A 422 7.58 -2.56 -20.36
C HIS A 422 8.01 -2.18 -21.79
N PRO A 423 7.10 -1.67 -22.65
CA PRO A 423 7.49 -1.31 -24.02
C PRO A 423 8.44 -0.11 -24.04
N GLU A 424 9.46 -0.16 -24.88
CA GLU A 424 10.40 0.93 -25.08
C GLU A 424 9.66 2.22 -25.49
N GLY A 425 9.96 3.33 -24.81
CA GLY A 425 9.25 4.60 -25.01
C GLY A 425 7.75 4.55 -24.69
N GLY A 426 7.28 3.51 -23.99
CA GLY A 426 5.88 3.32 -23.62
C GLY A 426 4.95 2.98 -24.81
N ARG A 427 5.49 2.57 -25.97
CA ARG A 427 4.72 2.30 -27.19
C ARG A 427 5.00 0.91 -27.76
N VAL A 428 3.93 0.23 -28.17
CA VAL A 428 3.99 -0.99 -28.97
C VAL A 428 3.50 -0.67 -30.40
N PRO A 429 4.27 -0.98 -31.45
CA PRO A 429 3.84 -0.73 -32.81
C PRO A 429 2.51 -1.42 -33.13
N GLY A 430 1.54 -0.66 -33.65
CA GLY A 430 0.21 -1.17 -33.98
C GLY A 430 -0.78 -1.27 -32.81
N ALA A 431 -0.37 -0.94 -31.59
CA ALA A 431 -1.30 -0.88 -30.45
C ALA A 431 -2.44 0.13 -30.70
N PRO A 432 -3.69 -0.20 -30.31
CA PRO A 432 -4.86 0.65 -30.55
C PRO A 432 -4.92 1.83 -29.55
N ARG A 433 -3.96 2.76 -29.66
CA ARG A 433 -3.92 3.97 -28.82
C ARG A 433 -4.45 5.17 -29.61
N GLY A 434 -5.50 5.79 -29.06
CA GLY A 434 -6.07 7.03 -29.58
C GLY A 434 -5.28 8.31 -29.21
N PRO A 435 -5.76 9.48 -29.67
CA PRO A 435 -7.01 9.61 -30.43
C PRO A 435 -6.80 9.36 -31.95
N ASP A 436 -7.55 8.45 -32.52
CA ASP A 436 -7.72 8.27 -33.95
C ASP A 436 -9.19 7.97 -34.26
N PRO A 437 -10.06 8.99 -34.31
CA PRO A 437 -11.51 8.78 -34.49
C PRO A 437 -11.87 8.27 -35.88
N GLU A 438 -11.04 8.44 -36.89
CA GLU A 438 -11.28 7.91 -38.23
C GLU A 438 -11.06 6.40 -38.27
N LEU A 439 -9.95 5.92 -37.76
CA LEU A 439 -9.67 4.50 -37.60
C LEU A 439 -10.68 3.85 -36.65
N ALA A 440 -11.07 4.54 -35.56
CA ALA A 440 -12.09 4.08 -34.63
C ALA A 440 -13.42 3.84 -35.32
N ARG A 441 -13.92 4.77 -36.17
CA ARG A 441 -15.16 4.58 -36.93
C ARG A 441 -15.06 3.43 -37.92
N ARG A 442 -13.91 3.26 -38.57
CA ARG A 442 -13.70 2.14 -39.48
C ARG A 442 -13.78 0.80 -38.72
N TYR A 443 -13.09 0.67 -37.60
CA TYR A 443 -13.16 -0.55 -36.79
C TYR A 443 -14.56 -0.79 -36.22
N LEU A 444 -15.26 0.28 -35.84
CA LEU A 444 -16.64 0.17 -35.38
C LEU A 444 -17.59 -0.33 -36.46
N ALA A 445 -17.41 0.13 -37.73
CA ALA A 445 -18.16 -0.37 -38.87
C ALA A 445 -17.85 -1.83 -39.18
N GLU A 446 -16.55 -2.22 -39.14
CA GLU A 446 -16.11 -3.60 -39.32
C GLU A 446 -16.60 -4.54 -38.21
N ALA A 447 -16.85 -4.00 -37.01
CA ALA A 447 -17.48 -4.69 -35.87
C ALA A 447 -19.03 -4.82 -36.04
N GLY A 448 -19.59 -4.31 -37.13
CA GLY A 448 -21.04 -4.37 -37.41
C GLY A 448 -21.84 -3.17 -36.90
N TYR A 449 -21.21 -2.12 -36.41
CA TYR A 449 -21.87 -0.93 -35.79
C TYR A 449 -21.45 0.38 -36.48
N PRO A 450 -21.70 0.57 -37.79
CA PRO A 450 -21.31 1.79 -38.50
C PRO A 450 -21.89 3.05 -37.79
N ASP A 451 -21.01 3.99 -37.43
CA ASP A 451 -21.35 5.20 -36.66
C ASP A 451 -22.10 4.90 -35.32
N GLY A 452 -21.85 3.74 -34.71
CA GLY A 452 -22.52 3.30 -33.48
C GLY A 452 -23.96 2.81 -33.67
N ARG A 453 -24.48 2.74 -34.89
CA ARG A 453 -25.84 2.27 -35.16
C ARG A 453 -26.00 0.80 -34.82
N GLY A 454 -27.02 0.50 -33.99
CA GLY A 454 -27.30 -0.84 -33.49
C GLY A 454 -26.46 -1.28 -32.29
N LEU A 455 -25.43 -0.53 -31.90
CA LEU A 455 -24.67 -0.82 -30.69
C LEU A 455 -25.52 -0.47 -29.44
N PRO A 456 -25.76 -1.42 -28.53
CA PRO A 456 -26.40 -1.12 -27.26
C PRO A 456 -25.61 -0.09 -26.45
N THR A 457 -26.29 0.70 -25.62
CA THR A 457 -25.62 1.57 -24.65
C THR A 457 -24.84 0.72 -23.65
N ILE A 458 -23.54 0.96 -23.53
CA ILE A 458 -22.63 0.20 -22.65
C ILE A 458 -22.71 0.78 -21.25
N ARG A 459 -23.03 -0.03 -20.24
CA ARG A 459 -22.91 0.40 -18.85
C ARG A 459 -21.46 0.48 -18.45
N PHE A 460 -21.07 1.63 -17.90
CA PHE A 460 -19.73 1.91 -17.41
C PHE A 460 -19.75 2.20 -15.92
N TYR A 461 -18.97 1.45 -15.15
CA TYR A 461 -18.90 1.56 -13.70
C TYR A 461 -17.56 2.15 -13.25
N THR A 462 -17.61 3.10 -12.33
CA THR A 462 -16.42 3.65 -11.66
C THR A 462 -16.77 4.09 -10.24
N SER A 463 -15.76 4.25 -9.38
CA SER A 463 -15.98 4.70 -8.02
C SER A 463 -16.40 6.18 -7.99
N GLN A 464 -17.28 6.53 -7.05
CA GLN A 464 -17.57 7.92 -6.73
C GLN A 464 -16.41 8.57 -5.98
N GLY A 465 -16.29 9.90 -6.05
CA GLY A 465 -15.29 10.69 -5.34
C GLY A 465 -14.18 11.24 -6.25
N GLY A 466 -13.37 12.13 -5.71
CA GLY A 466 -12.35 12.86 -6.47
C GLY A 466 -12.93 13.58 -7.68
N ASN A 467 -12.22 13.52 -8.80
CA ASN A 467 -12.65 14.09 -10.09
C ASN A 467 -13.26 13.05 -11.06
N ASN A 468 -13.71 11.89 -10.54
CA ASN A 468 -14.23 10.80 -11.38
C ASN A 468 -15.46 11.22 -12.19
N ALA A 469 -16.33 12.08 -11.65
CA ALA A 469 -17.49 12.59 -12.39
C ALA A 469 -17.05 13.38 -13.65
N ASP A 470 -16.03 14.23 -13.53
CA ASP A 470 -15.52 15.01 -14.66
C ASP A 470 -14.77 14.14 -15.68
N GLN A 471 -14.04 13.13 -15.18
CA GLN A 471 -13.39 12.13 -16.04
C GLN A 471 -14.39 11.38 -16.90
N VAL A 472 -15.52 11.02 -16.31
CA VAL A 472 -16.59 10.30 -17.01
C VAL A 472 -17.26 11.17 -18.08
N GLU A 473 -17.47 12.45 -17.83
CA GLU A 473 -18.02 13.36 -18.83
C GLU A 473 -17.05 13.53 -20.02
N MET A 474 -15.74 13.57 -19.76
CA MET A 474 -14.73 13.53 -20.82
C MET A 474 -14.82 12.24 -21.64
N LEU A 475 -14.89 11.09 -20.97
CA LEU A 475 -15.04 9.78 -21.64
C LEU A 475 -16.30 9.74 -22.51
N ARG A 476 -17.43 10.18 -21.99
CA ARG A 476 -18.73 10.24 -22.71
C ARG A 476 -18.61 11.09 -23.97
N ARG A 477 -17.97 12.27 -23.86
CA ARG A 477 -17.72 13.17 -24.99
C ARG A 477 -16.83 12.53 -26.06
N GLN A 478 -15.73 11.89 -25.65
CA GLN A 478 -14.79 11.27 -26.57
C GLN A 478 -15.42 10.09 -27.32
N LEU A 479 -16.12 9.20 -26.63
CA LEU A 479 -16.83 8.06 -27.24
C LEU A 479 -18.02 8.51 -28.12
N GLY A 480 -18.70 9.58 -27.73
CA GLY A 480 -19.79 10.17 -28.51
C GLY A 480 -19.35 10.64 -29.90
N ARG A 481 -18.08 11.02 -30.10
CA ARG A 481 -17.51 11.42 -31.41
C ARG A 481 -17.57 10.30 -32.48
N ILE A 482 -17.62 9.05 -32.03
CA ILE A 482 -17.70 7.87 -32.91
C ILE A 482 -19.05 7.16 -32.79
N GLY A 483 -20.04 7.76 -32.12
CA GLY A 483 -21.40 7.22 -31.96
C GLY A 483 -21.54 6.17 -30.85
N VAL A 484 -20.53 5.91 -30.05
CA VAL A 484 -20.59 4.99 -28.91
C VAL A 484 -21.21 5.72 -27.70
N ARG A 485 -22.25 5.13 -27.11
CA ARG A 485 -22.95 5.66 -25.95
C ARG A 485 -22.65 4.83 -24.71
N ILE A 486 -22.39 5.50 -23.60
CA ILE A 486 -22.20 4.87 -22.29
C ILE A 486 -23.26 5.36 -21.29
N ASP A 487 -23.75 4.44 -20.46
CA ASP A 487 -24.56 4.71 -19.28
C ASP A 487 -23.67 4.57 -18.04
N VAL A 488 -23.44 5.69 -17.36
CA VAL A 488 -22.42 5.78 -16.29
C VAL A 488 -23.06 5.55 -14.94
N GLN A 489 -22.41 4.68 -14.16
CA GLN A 489 -22.77 4.33 -12.80
C GLN A 489 -21.62 4.69 -11.85
N LEU A 490 -21.80 5.77 -11.07
CA LEU A 490 -20.89 6.14 -9.98
C LEU A 490 -21.34 5.43 -8.70
N VAL A 491 -20.52 4.53 -8.18
CA VAL A 491 -20.83 3.69 -7.02
C VAL A 491 -19.72 3.77 -5.97
N ASP A 492 -19.96 3.31 -4.74
CA ASP A 492 -18.92 3.13 -3.76
C ASP A 492 -17.89 2.10 -4.23
N PHE A 493 -16.62 2.27 -3.85
CA PHE A 493 -15.56 1.37 -4.30
C PHE A 493 -15.80 -0.10 -3.93
N SER A 494 -16.34 -0.37 -2.74
CA SER A 494 -16.72 -1.72 -2.32
C SER A 494 -17.83 -2.32 -3.20
N THR A 495 -18.81 -1.52 -3.58
CA THR A 495 -19.88 -1.92 -4.51
C THR A 495 -19.31 -2.18 -5.91
N LEU A 496 -18.36 -1.35 -6.36
CA LEU A 496 -17.70 -1.56 -7.65
C LEU A 496 -16.97 -2.90 -7.69
N ILE A 497 -16.18 -3.22 -6.66
CA ILE A 497 -15.49 -4.51 -6.53
C ILE A 497 -16.50 -5.67 -6.53
N GLU A 498 -17.60 -5.55 -5.80
CA GLU A 498 -18.62 -6.59 -5.77
C GLU A 498 -19.26 -6.83 -7.15
N LEU A 499 -19.60 -5.76 -7.90
CA LEU A 499 -20.17 -5.85 -9.24
C LEU A 499 -19.18 -6.49 -10.24
N VAL A 500 -17.91 -6.15 -10.14
CA VAL A 500 -16.85 -6.75 -10.97
C VAL A 500 -16.68 -8.23 -10.63
N ASN A 501 -16.60 -8.59 -9.34
CA ASN A 501 -16.50 -9.98 -8.89
C ASN A 501 -17.71 -10.82 -9.30
N LYS A 502 -18.90 -10.22 -9.35
CA LYS A 502 -20.13 -10.85 -9.87
C LYS A 502 -20.24 -10.83 -11.40
N ARG A 503 -19.25 -10.32 -12.11
CA ARG A 503 -19.21 -10.19 -13.59
C ARG A 503 -20.36 -9.34 -14.15
N SER A 504 -20.89 -8.41 -13.34
CA SER A 504 -22.05 -7.59 -13.67
C SER A 504 -21.71 -6.21 -14.23
N ALA A 505 -20.42 -5.88 -14.33
CA ALA A 505 -19.91 -4.63 -14.87
C ALA A 505 -19.35 -4.85 -16.29
N PRO A 506 -20.08 -4.52 -17.37
CA PRO A 506 -19.60 -4.70 -18.76
C PRO A 506 -18.32 -3.94 -19.07
N MET A 507 -18.25 -2.68 -18.62
CA MET A 507 -17.06 -1.83 -18.71
C MET A 507 -16.85 -1.12 -17.37
N PHE A 508 -15.60 -1.02 -16.90
CA PHE A 508 -15.29 -0.41 -15.62
C PHE A 508 -13.90 0.26 -15.61
N SER A 509 -13.64 1.08 -14.59
CA SER A 509 -12.35 1.73 -14.39
C SER A 509 -11.78 1.37 -13.02
N PHE A 510 -10.51 0.93 -13.05
CA PHE A 510 -9.72 0.67 -11.84
C PHE A 510 -8.32 1.28 -11.96
N ALA A 511 -7.61 1.25 -10.83
CA ALA A 511 -6.17 1.38 -10.78
C ALA A 511 -5.59 0.15 -10.07
N TRP A 512 -4.49 -0.37 -10.59
CA TRP A 512 -3.70 -1.41 -9.96
C TRP A 512 -2.36 -0.83 -9.55
N LEU A 513 -1.99 -0.98 -8.29
CA LEU A 513 -0.65 -0.69 -7.79
C LEU A 513 0.10 -2.02 -7.71
N THR A 514 1.21 -2.12 -8.40
CA THR A 514 2.04 -3.34 -8.42
C THR A 514 2.59 -3.63 -7.02
N ASP A 515 2.31 -4.80 -6.48
CA ASP A 515 2.66 -5.19 -5.11
C ASP A 515 4.17 -5.35 -4.89
N TYR A 516 4.88 -5.84 -5.92
CA TYR A 516 6.33 -6.00 -5.94
C TYR A 516 6.87 -5.67 -7.34
N PRO A 517 8.12 -5.21 -7.48
CA PRO A 517 8.65 -4.70 -8.75
C PRO A 517 9.00 -5.82 -9.74
N ASP A 518 7.99 -6.55 -10.18
CA ASP A 518 8.08 -7.60 -11.21
C ASP A 518 6.85 -7.53 -12.12
N GLY A 519 7.06 -7.58 -13.45
CA GLY A 519 5.97 -7.58 -14.44
C GLY A 519 5.00 -8.74 -14.29
N GLU A 520 5.41 -9.82 -13.63
CA GLU A 520 4.54 -10.95 -13.30
C GLU A 520 3.30 -10.52 -12.52
N ASN A 521 3.43 -9.60 -11.55
CA ASN A 521 2.30 -9.12 -10.75
C ASN A 521 1.19 -8.49 -11.61
N ASN A 522 1.57 -7.75 -12.64
CA ASN A 522 0.60 -7.15 -13.57
C ASN A 522 0.05 -8.18 -14.57
N LEU A 523 0.87 -9.13 -15.01
CA LEU A 523 0.45 -10.19 -15.94
C LEU A 523 -0.47 -11.22 -15.27
N ALA A 524 -0.32 -11.46 -13.95
CA ALA A 524 -1.22 -12.30 -13.17
C ALA A 524 -2.69 -11.87 -13.26
N LEU A 525 -2.95 -10.58 -13.51
CA LEU A 525 -4.29 -10.02 -13.71
C LEU A 525 -4.98 -10.54 -14.99
N PHE A 526 -4.25 -11.14 -15.91
CA PHE A 526 -4.77 -11.70 -17.18
C PHE A 526 -4.66 -13.23 -17.23
N TYR A 527 -4.12 -13.86 -16.19
CA TYR A 527 -4.04 -15.32 -16.10
C TYR A 527 -5.43 -15.91 -15.88
N GLY A 528 -5.86 -16.81 -16.78
CA GLY A 528 -7.22 -17.35 -16.81
C GLY A 528 -7.68 -17.95 -15.48
N PRO A 529 -6.90 -18.79 -14.81
CA PRO A 529 -7.26 -19.34 -13.50
C PRO A 529 -7.50 -18.32 -12.37
N ASN A 530 -7.02 -17.09 -12.53
CA ASN A 530 -7.25 -16.00 -11.56
C ASN A 530 -8.56 -15.24 -11.80
N GLU A 531 -9.50 -15.77 -12.62
CA GLU A 531 -10.78 -15.11 -12.92
C GLU A 531 -11.58 -14.75 -11.65
N SER A 532 -12.52 -13.81 -11.79
CA SER A 532 -13.36 -13.35 -10.67
C SER A 532 -14.00 -14.50 -9.89
N PRO A 533 -13.94 -14.46 -8.52
CA PRO A 533 -13.58 -13.33 -7.68
C PRO A 533 -12.07 -13.14 -7.43
N GLY A 534 -11.19 -13.82 -8.17
CA GLY A 534 -9.75 -13.60 -8.15
C GLY A 534 -9.33 -12.28 -8.80
N SER A 535 -8.02 -12.08 -8.96
CA SER A 535 -7.44 -10.81 -9.42
C SER A 535 -7.66 -10.51 -10.91
N ASN A 536 -8.02 -11.50 -11.72
CA ASN A 536 -8.37 -11.31 -13.13
C ASN A 536 -9.80 -10.78 -13.27
N HIS A 537 -9.98 -9.52 -12.96
CA HIS A 537 -11.28 -8.83 -13.00
C HIS A 537 -11.87 -8.68 -14.41
N TRP A 538 -11.06 -8.86 -15.46
CA TRP A 538 -11.52 -8.88 -16.85
C TRP A 538 -12.23 -10.17 -17.22
N ASN A 539 -12.05 -11.25 -16.43
CA ASN A 539 -12.42 -12.63 -16.77
C ASN A 539 -11.79 -13.07 -18.11
N TYR A 540 -10.58 -12.57 -18.35
CA TYR A 540 -9.83 -12.84 -19.57
C TYR A 540 -9.33 -14.29 -19.57
N LYS A 541 -9.43 -14.96 -20.71
CA LYS A 541 -9.05 -16.35 -20.92
C LYS A 541 -8.38 -16.52 -22.28
N ASN A 542 -7.09 -16.74 -22.28
CA ASN A 542 -6.35 -17.02 -23.51
C ASN A 542 -5.33 -18.13 -23.23
N PRO A 543 -5.54 -19.36 -23.76
CA PRO A 543 -4.64 -20.48 -23.50
C PRO A 543 -3.19 -20.24 -23.92
N ALA A 544 -2.94 -19.41 -24.94
CA ALA A 544 -1.59 -19.07 -25.36
C ALA A 544 -0.90 -18.12 -24.35
N PHE A 545 -1.66 -17.19 -23.77
CA PHE A 545 -1.20 -16.35 -22.67
C PHE A 545 -0.91 -17.19 -21.43
N ASP A 546 -1.85 -18.06 -21.03
CA ASP A 546 -1.76 -18.89 -19.83
C ASP A 546 -0.51 -19.78 -19.89
N ALA A 547 -0.25 -20.42 -21.03
CA ALA A 547 0.95 -21.26 -21.22
C ALA A 547 2.27 -20.47 -21.10
N LEU A 548 2.31 -19.22 -21.57
CA LEU A 548 3.48 -18.34 -21.41
C LEU A 548 3.66 -17.89 -19.94
N TYR A 549 2.54 -17.61 -19.27
CA TYR A 549 2.55 -17.21 -17.85
C TYR A 549 3.07 -18.35 -16.97
N GLU A 550 2.55 -19.56 -17.14
CA GLU A 550 2.99 -20.74 -16.39
C GLU A 550 4.48 -21.06 -16.61
N GLN A 551 4.99 -20.81 -17.83
CA GLN A 551 6.41 -20.94 -18.11
C GLN A 551 7.24 -19.85 -17.41
N ALA A 552 6.77 -18.61 -17.42
CA ALA A 552 7.51 -17.46 -16.89
C ALA A 552 7.60 -17.45 -15.36
N VAL A 553 6.54 -17.85 -14.63
CA VAL A 553 6.48 -17.74 -13.16
C VAL A 553 7.47 -18.63 -12.42
N VAL A 554 7.99 -19.67 -13.06
CA VAL A 554 9.00 -20.57 -12.49
C VAL A 554 10.43 -20.14 -12.81
N MET A 555 10.60 -19.13 -13.68
CA MET A 555 11.91 -18.61 -14.10
C MET A 555 12.37 -17.49 -13.19
N GLY A 556 13.68 -17.42 -12.93
CA GLY A 556 14.30 -16.23 -12.34
C GLY A 556 14.37 -15.05 -13.33
N PRO A 557 14.67 -13.83 -12.86
CA PRO A 557 14.86 -12.67 -13.74
C PRO A 557 15.94 -12.92 -14.80
N GLY A 558 15.66 -12.46 -16.01
CA GLY A 558 16.60 -12.59 -17.13
C GLY A 558 15.96 -12.34 -18.48
N PRO A 559 16.77 -12.23 -19.55
CA PRO A 559 16.28 -11.89 -20.90
C PRO A 559 15.23 -12.84 -21.44
N GLU A 560 15.34 -14.13 -21.16
CA GLU A 560 14.38 -15.15 -21.62
C GLU A 560 13.01 -14.94 -20.98
N ARG A 561 12.98 -14.67 -19.67
CA ARG A 561 11.74 -14.36 -18.95
C ARG A 561 11.14 -13.05 -19.43
N THR A 562 11.96 -12.02 -19.65
CA THR A 562 11.51 -10.72 -20.20
C THR A 562 10.86 -10.91 -21.57
N ALA A 563 11.43 -11.74 -22.44
CA ALA A 563 10.84 -12.04 -23.75
C ALA A 563 9.46 -12.72 -23.65
N LEU A 564 9.23 -13.56 -22.63
CA LEU A 564 7.89 -14.11 -22.37
C LEU A 564 6.91 -13.02 -21.93
N TYR A 565 7.34 -12.07 -21.08
CA TYR A 565 6.52 -10.94 -20.67
C TYR A 565 6.11 -10.04 -21.83
N GLU A 566 7.03 -9.77 -22.76
CA GLU A 566 6.76 -9.00 -23.97
C GLU A 566 5.73 -9.69 -24.86
N ARG A 567 5.85 -11.00 -25.06
CA ARG A 567 4.88 -11.78 -25.81
C ARG A 567 3.49 -11.78 -25.17
N MET A 568 3.41 -11.94 -23.85
CA MET A 568 2.15 -11.87 -23.09
C MET A 568 1.52 -10.47 -23.19
N ARG A 569 2.33 -9.42 -23.05
CA ARG A 569 1.90 -8.02 -23.26
C ARG A 569 1.27 -7.84 -24.63
N ASP A 570 1.92 -8.33 -25.68
CA ASP A 570 1.47 -8.15 -27.06
C ASP A 570 0.15 -8.91 -27.33
N ILE A 571 -0.04 -10.09 -26.73
CA ILE A 571 -1.31 -10.84 -26.77
C ILE A 571 -2.43 -10.01 -26.11
N VAL A 572 -2.19 -9.44 -24.92
CA VAL A 572 -3.19 -8.59 -24.22
C VAL A 572 -3.54 -7.36 -25.07
N ILE A 573 -2.55 -6.72 -25.70
CA ILE A 573 -2.78 -5.57 -26.58
C ILE A 573 -3.62 -5.95 -27.78
N ASP A 574 -3.39 -7.11 -28.41
CA ASP A 574 -4.15 -7.56 -29.58
C ASP A 574 -5.59 -7.90 -29.20
N ASP A 575 -5.81 -8.64 -28.13
CA ASP A 575 -7.16 -8.98 -27.65
C ASP A 575 -7.93 -7.78 -27.07
N CYS A 576 -7.20 -6.74 -26.66
CA CYS A 576 -7.71 -5.48 -26.15
C CYS A 576 -8.78 -5.62 -25.03
N PRO A 577 -8.53 -6.41 -23.95
CA PRO A 577 -9.45 -6.49 -22.82
C PRO A 577 -9.47 -5.20 -21.98
N MET A 578 -8.52 -4.31 -22.23
CA MET A 578 -8.38 -3.03 -21.55
C MET A 578 -8.00 -1.91 -22.51
N ILE A 579 -8.33 -0.70 -22.14
CA ILE A 579 -7.88 0.51 -22.81
C ILE A 579 -6.61 1.00 -22.11
N GLY A 580 -5.63 1.38 -22.86
CA GLY A 580 -4.26 1.75 -22.51
C GLY A 580 -4.08 2.46 -21.17
N SER A 581 -2.90 2.39 -20.64
CA SER A 581 -2.57 2.62 -19.24
C SER A 581 -1.94 3.98 -18.99
N LEU A 582 -2.16 4.48 -17.76
CA LEU A 582 -1.49 5.65 -17.21
C LEU A 582 -0.78 5.23 -15.92
N ALA A 583 0.52 5.51 -15.82
CA ALA A 583 1.27 5.41 -14.58
C ALA A 583 1.48 6.80 -13.98
N ARG A 584 1.08 7.00 -12.73
CA ARG A 584 1.22 8.30 -12.04
C ARG A 584 2.68 8.59 -11.73
N THR A 585 3.07 9.85 -11.77
CA THR A 585 4.33 10.31 -11.20
C THR A 585 4.03 11.11 -9.94
N ARG A 586 4.53 10.62 -8.79
CA ARG A 586 4.42 11.31 -7.51
C ARG A 586 5.58 12.27 -7.33
N TYR A 587 5.30 13.46 -6.82
CA TYR A 587 6.29 14.46 -6.47
C TYR A 587 6.42 14.54 -4.96
N TYR A 588 7.57 14.17 -4.45
CA TYR A 588 7.90 14.29 -3.03
C TYR A 588 8.74 15.53 -2.81
N LEU A 589 8.29 16.41 -1.91
CA LEU A 589 9.03 17.58 -1.49
C LEU A 589 9.72 17.33 -0.16
N THR A 590 10.94 17.83 0.00
CA THR A 590 11.73 17.69 1.23
C THR A 590 12.28 19.02 1.71
N GLN A 591 12.20 19.28 3.01
CA GLN A 591 12.82 20.45 3.62
C GLN A 591 14.34 20.31 3.64
N PRO A 592 15.10 21.43 3.60
CA PRO A 592 16.57 21.41 3.58
C PRO A 592 17.18 20.80 4.86
N TRP A 593 16.45 20.78 5.96
CA TRP A 593 16.86 20.20 7.22
C TRP A 593 16.66 18.68 7.31
N LEU A 594 15.77 18.10 6.49
CA LEU A 594 15.59 16.65 6.44
C LEU A 594 16.66 16.02 5.57
N LYS A 595 17.49 15.17 6.18
CA LYS A 595 18.59 14.46 5.50
C LYS A 595 18.23 13.02 5.18
N ASN A 596 18.91 12.49 4.20
CA ASN A 596 18.80 11.08 3.78
C ASN A 596 17.39 10.68 3.28
N ALA A 597 16.55 11.63 2.92
CA ALA A 597 15.21 11.35 2.42
C ALA A 597 15.28 10.85 0.96
N ARG A 598 14.93 9.60 0.75
CA ARG A 598 14.70 8.97 -0.57
C ARG A 598 13.28 8.37 -0.58
N PRO A 599 12.25 9.23 -0.68
CA PRO A 599 10.86 8.78 -0.60
C PRO A 599 10.51 7.77 -1.68
N THR A 600 9.73 6.78 -1.28
CA THR A 600 9.16 5.73 -2.14
C THR A 600 7.84 5.28 -1.53
N GLU A 601 6.94 4.72 -2.34
CA GLU A 601 5.68 4.11 -1.88
C GLU A 601 5.75 2.58 -1.83
N ARG A 602 6.87 1.98 -2.22
CA ARG A 602 6.99 0.51 -2.26
C ARG A 602 7.35 -0.08 -0.91
N PHE A 603 8.14 0.63 -0.11
CA PHE A 603 8.50 0.19 1.23
C PHE A 603 8.62 1.40 2.16
N TRP A 604 8.07 1.28 3.35
CA TRP A 604 8.01 2.38 4.32
C TRP A 604 9.06 2.25 5.43
N SER A 605 9.89 1.22 5.40
CA SER A 605 11.01 1.03 6.32
C SER A 605 12.14 2.07 6.14
N TRP A 606 12.05 2.95 5.12
CA TRP A 606 13.04 3.98 4.86
C TRP A 606 13.08 5.09 5.92
N PHE A 607 12.09 5.21 6.80
CA PHE A 607 12.10 6.20 7.87
C PHE A 607 13.22 5.99 8.87
N LYS A 608 13.72 4.77 9.06
CA LYS A 608 14.88 4.49 9.93
C LYS A 608 16.19 5.15 9.45
N TYR A 609 16.28 5.51 8.17
CA TYR A 609 17.47 6.15 7.56
C TYR A 609 17.46 7.67 7.68
N LEU A 610 16.33 8.28 8.02
CA LEU A 610 16.17 9.74 8.10
C LEU A 610 17.02 10.35 9.22
N ASP A 611 17.53 11.57 8.95
CA ASP A 611 18.27 12.38 9.90
C ASP A 611 17.80 13.84 9.84
N VAL A 612 18.03 14.59 10.90
CA VAL A 612 17.69 16.00 11.02
C VAL A 612 18.94 16.84 11.14
N ASP A 613 19.03 17.89 10.33
CA ASP A 613 20.03 18.95 10.44
C ASP A 613 19.43 20.12 11.21
N GLU A 614 19.58 20.11 12.54
CA GLU A 614 18.99 21.12 13.42
C GLU A 614 19.50 22.54 13.11
N SER A 615 20.65 22.68 12.45
CA SER A 615 21.16 24.00 12.05
C SER A 615 20.39 24.66 10.91
N LYS A 616 19.55 23.87 10.20
CA LYS A 616 18.73 24.33 9.07
C LYS A 616 17.23 24.29 9.36
N ARG A 617 16.84 23.85 10.56
CA ARG A 617 15.46 23.81 11.05
C ARG A 617 15.11 25.12 11.74
#